data_0971a22ce89970d47a7422a0e3b08de0
#
_entry.id   0971a22ce89970d47a7422a0e3b08de0
#
_cell.length_a   1.000
_cell.length_b   1.000
_cell.length_c   1.000
_cell.angle_alpha   90.00
_cell.angle_beta   90.00
_cell.angle_gamma   90.00
#
_symmetry.space_group_name_H-M   'P 1'
#
loop_
_entity.id
_entity.type
_entity.pdbx_description
1 polymer ?
#
loop_
_entity_poly.entity_id
_entity_poly.type
_entity_poly.pdbx_seq_one_letter_code
_entity_poly.pdbx_strand_id
1 'polypeptide(L)'
;LNPLKSLSDQIIYHPVKYKILFGSNAEEELQATFKVVKNPNTNITDAIIKTRVIAAINEFFALDNWDFGDSFYFTELAAYIHQQLAPDLLTVVIVPNQSGQSFGSLFQIASAADEIFISGATVSDVSIITALGANQLEASGTVVTSTSTTTTNTTTGSAVSGSTTSGSGSTSSSGSSGAGY
;
A
#
# COMPACT_ATOMS: atom_id res chain seq x y z
N LEU A 1 -41.16 -43.18 18.86
CA LEU A 1 -40.04 -42.43 19.48
C LEU A 1 -38.68 -42.72 18.87
N ASN A 2 -38.48 -43.91 18.24
CA ASN A 2 -37.19 -44.29 17.64
C ASN A 2 -36.76 -43.51 16.38
N PRO A 3 -37.67 -43.13 15.44
CA PRO A 3 -37.22 -42.40 14.23
C PRO A 3 -36.72 -40.99 14.50
N LEU A 4 -37.24 -40.31 15.53
CA LEU A 4 -36.79 -38.99 15.94
C LEU A 4 -35.41 -39.00 16.60
N LYS A 5 -35.09 -40.09 17.30
CA LYS A 5 -33.80 -40.27 17.96
C LYS A 5 -32.68 -40.53 16.94
N SER A 6 -32.97 -41.28 15.86
CA SER A 6 -32.00 -41.54 14.79
C SER A 6 -31.70 -40.32 13.93
N LEU A 7 -32.64 -39.39 13.82
CA LEU A 7 -32.40 -38.09 13.15
C LEU A 7 -31.52 -37.16 13.96
N SER A 8 -31.64 -37.19 15.28
CA SER A 8 -30.82 -36.36 16.19
C SER A 8 -29.35 -36.77 16.19
N ASP A 9 -29.05 -38.05 15.99
CA ASP A 9 -27.67 -38.57 15.98
C ASP A 9 -26.93 -38.29 14.64
N GLN A 10 -27.64 -37.83 13.61
CA GLN A 10 -27.06 -37.50 12.31
C GLN A 10 -26.75 -36.00 12.12
N ILE A 11 -27.16 -35.16 13.05
CA ILE A 11 -26.87 -33.72 12.99
C ILE A 11 -25.52 -33.46 13.65
N ILE A 12 -24.49 -33.31 12.86
CA ILE A 12 -23.17 -32.92 13.32
C ILE A 12 -23.12 -31.38 13.27
N TYR A 13 -23.05 -30.75 14.44
CA TYR A 13 -22.85 -29.32 14.53
C TYR A 13 -21.34 -29.01 14.36
N HIS A 14 -20.97 -28.39 13.26
CA HIS A 14 -19.64 -27.83 13.11
C HIS A 14 -19.65 -26.40 13.68
N PRO A 15 -18.70 -26.03 14.56
CA PRO A 15 -18.61 -24.67 15.05
C PRO A 15 -18.22 -23.76 13.89
N VAL A 16 -18.94 -22.66 13.74
CA VAL A 16 -18.62 -21.58 12.81
C VAL A 16 -17.37 -20.88 13.31
N LYS A 17 -16.40 -20.65 12.43
CA LYS A 17 -15.21 -19.88 12.69
C LYS A 17 -15.27 -18.54 11.95
N TYR A 18 -14.76 -17.51 12.59
CA TYR A 18 -14.59 -16.21 11.96
C TYR A 18 -13.15 -16.05 11.50
N LYS A 19 -12.97 -15.79 10.20
CA LYS A 19 -11.68 -15.40 9.66
C LYS A 19 -11.58 -13.88 9.68
N ILE A 20 -10.83 -13.37 10.66
CA ILE A 20 -10.68 -11.93 10.86
C ILE A 20 -9.67 -11.41 9.83
N LEU A 21 -10.09 -10.45 9.01
CA LEU A 21 -9.24 -9.75 8.06
C LEU A 21 -8.95 -8.35 8.58
N PHE A 22 -7.70 -7.93 8.43
CA PHE A 22 -7.22 -6.60 8.81
C PHE A 22 -7.26 -6.33 10.32
N GLY A 23 -6.62 -5.22 10.72
CA GLY A 23 -6.53 -4.83 12.12
C GLY A 23 -5.64 -5.72 12.99
N SER A 24 -5.46 -5.33 14.24
CA SER A 24 -4.55 -5.98 15.19
C SER A 24 -4.98 -7.36 15.67
N ASN A 25 -6.25 -7.72 15.49
CA ASN A 25 -6.81 -9.02 15.88
C ASN A 25 -6.72 -10.06 14.76
N ALA A 26 -6.36 -9.65 13.55
CA ALA A 26 -6.13 -10.56 12.45
C ALA A 26 -4.78 -11.26 12.59
N GLU A 27 -4.63 -12.41 11.94
CA GLU A 27 -3.33 -13.05 11.78
C GLU A 27 -2.34 -12.07 11.14
N GLU A 28 -1.08 -12.13 11.53
CA GLU A 28 -0.07 -11.15 11.06
C GLU A 28 0.01 -11.06 9.54
N GLU A 29 -0.18 -12.18 8.84
CA GLU A 29 -0.18 -12.25 7.38
C GLU A 29 -1.40 -11.56 6.74
N LEU A 30 -2.48 -11.39 7.50
CA LEU A 30 -3.73 -10.78 7.05
C LEU A 30 -3.88 -9.33 7.49
N GLN A 31 -2.92 -8.81 8.25
CA GLN A 31 -2.91 -7.40 8.65
C GLN A 31 -2.52 -6.50 7.49
N ALA A 32 -3.26 -5.41 7.32
CA ALA A 32 -3.05 -4.47 6.23
C ALA A 32 -3.26 -3.02 6.64
N THR A 33 -2.61 -2.13 5.91
CA THR A 33 -2.86 -0.69 5.96
C THR A 33 -3.55 -0.25 4.69
N PHE A 34 -4.64 0.50 4.82
CA PHE A 34 -5.37 1.11 3.72
C PHE A 34 -4.77 2.48 3.43
N LYS A 35 -4.00 2.58 2.35
CA LYS A 35 -3.42 3.85 1.90
C LYS A 35 -4.39 4.53 0.95
N VAL A 36 -4.86 5.69 1.36
CA VAL A 36 -5.92 6.43 0.69
C VAL A 36 -5.38 7.75 0.18
N VAL A 37 -5.55 8.01 -1.11
CA VAL A 37 -5.27 9.32 -1.70
C VAL A 37 -6.55 10.12 -1.72
N LYS A 38 -6.58 11.18 -0.92
CA LYS A 38 -7.70 12.11 -0.82
C LYS A 38 -7.74 13.03 -2.03
N ASN A 39 -8.93 13.33 -2.51
CA ASN A 39 -9.11 14.38 -3.52
C ASN A 39 -8.78 15.76 -2.89
N PRO A 40 -7.83 16.52 -3.45
CA PRO A 40 -7.44 17.82 -2.89
C PRO A 40 -8.57 18.87 -2.93
N ASN A 41 -9.57 18.68 -3.79
CA ASN A 41 -10.71 19.57 -3.93
C ASN A 41 -11.84 19.28 -2.94
N THR A 42 -11.75 18.22 -2.13
CA THR A 42 -12.76 17.95 -1.10
C THR A 42 -12.51 18.74 0.18
N ASN A 43 -13.57 19.26 0.78
CA ASN A 43 -13.52 19.96 2.07
C ASN A 43 -13.66 19.02 3.28
N ILE A 44 -13.72 17.69 3.04
CA ILE A 44 -13.90 16.70 4.09
C ILE A 44 -12.59 16.54 4.86
N THR A 45 -12.68 16.45 6.19
CA THR A 45 -11.50 16.21 7.05
C THR A 45 -11.00 14.79 6.94
N ASP A 46 -9.72 14.60 7.18
CA ASP A 46 -9.07 13.28 7.13
C ASP A 46 -9.71 12.28 8.11
N ALA A 47 -10.13 12.77 9.30
CA ALA A 47 -10.83 11.94 10.28
C ALA A 47 -12.16 11.39 9.74
N ILE A 48 -12.94 12.21 9.04
CA ILE A 48 -14.20 11.78 8.43
C ILE A 48 -13.94 10.77 7.31
N ILE A 49 -12.93 11.01 6.47
CA ILE A 49 -12.56 10.07 5.41
C ILE A 49 -12.19 8.71 6.01
N LYS A 50 -11.32 8.67 7.02
CA LYS A 50 -10.94 7.44 7.71
C LYS A 50 -12.15 6.68 8.25
N THR A 51 -13.07 7.39 8.91
CA THR A 51 -14.29 6.77 9.46
C THR A 51 -15.18 6.20 8.36
N ARG A 52 -15.34 6.91 7.24
CA ARG A 52 -16.12 6.44 6.08
C ARG A 52 -15.47 5.22 5.41
N VAL A 53 -14.14 5.20 5.30
CA VAL A 53 -13.41 4.03 4.77
C VAL A 53 -13.67 2.81 5.64
N ILE A 54 -13.58 2.93 6.96
CA ILE A 54 -13.87 1.82 7.87
C ILE A 54 -15.34 1.40 7.79
N ALA A 55 -16.27 2.34 7.68
CA ALA A 55 -17.68 2.01 7.49
C ALA A 55 -17.91 1.20 6.20
N ALA A 56 -17.28 1.61 5.09
CA ALA A 56 -17.36 0.88 3.82
C ALA A 56 -16.73 -0.52 3.90
N ILE A 57 -15.61 -0.67 4.61
CA ILE A 57 -14.97 -1.98 4.83
C ILE A 57 -15.91 -2.90 5.65
N ASN A 58 -16.49 -2.38 6.73
CA ASN A 58 -17.41 -3.17 7.57
C ASN A 58 -18.70 -3.54 6.83
N GLU A 59 -19.19 -2.67 5.96
CA GLU A 59 -20.34 -2.96 5.12
C GLU A 59 -20.01 -4.03 4.06
N PHE A 60 -18.83 -3.97 3.46
CA PHE A 60 -18.36 -4.99 2.53
C PHE A 60 -18.27 -6.37 3.20
N PHE A 61 -17.77 -6.43 4.43
CA PHE A 61 -17.67 -7.66 5.23
C PHE A 61 -18.87 -7.91 6.14
N ALA A 62 -20.03 -7.34 5.84
CA ALA A 62 -21.26 -7.70 6.54
C ALA A 62 -21.59 -9.18 6.31
N LEU A 63 -22.03 -9.86 7.37
CA LEU A 63 -22.27 -11.32 7.34
C LEU A 63 -23.26 -11.75 6.24
N ASP A 64 -24.18 -10.86 5.86
CA ASP A 64 -25.16 -11.13 4.80
C ASP A 64 -24.56 -11.15 3.38
N ASN A 65 -23.33 -10.68 3.23
CA ASN A 65 -22.64 -10.59 1.94
C ASN A 65 -21.68 -11.75 1.68
N TRP A 66 -21.46 -12.63 2.67
CA TRP A 66 -20.44 -13.66 2.60
C TRP A 66 -21.00 -15.03 3.01
N ASP A 67 -20.60 -16.05 2.26
CA ASP A 67 -20.89 -17.44 2.55
C ASP A 67 -19.63 -18.19 3.04
N PHE A 68 -19.84 -19.39 3.57
CA PHE A 68 -18.74 -20.25 4.01
C PHE A 68 -17.93 -20.76 2.82
N GLY A 69 -16.63 -20.69 2.93
CA GLY A 69 -15.72 -21.14 1.88
C GLY A 69 -15.55 -20.16 0.74
N ASP A 70 -16.03 -18.94 0.87
CA ASP A 70 -15.87 -17.89 -0.13
C ASP A 70 -14.40 -17.44 -0.28
N SER A 71 -14.12 -16.80 -1.41
CA SER A 71 -12.83 -16.19 -1.70
C SER A 71 -12.96 -14.68 -1.80
N PHE A 72 -12.11 -13.98 -1.08
CA PHE A 72 -12.03 -12.53 -1.05
C PHE A 72 -10.92 -12.03 -1.97
N TYR A 73 -11.21 -11.00 -2.76
CA TYR A 73 -10.26 -10.32 -3.65
C TYR A 73 -10.02 -8.88 -3.21
N PHE A 74 -8.74 -8.51 -3.02
CA PHE A 74 -8.37 -7.14 -2.60
C PHE A 74 -8.81 -6.07 -3.58
N THR A 75 -8.82 -6.39 -4.87
CA THR A 75 -9.25 -5.48 -5.93
C THR A 75 -10.74 -5.13 -5.82
N GLU A 76 -11.57 -6.08 -5.40
CA GLU A 76 -13.01 -5.85 -5.20
C GLU A 76 -13.26 -4.92 -4.03
N LEU A 77 -12.57 -5.13 -2.91
CA LEU A 77 -12.67 -4.23 -1.76
C LEU A 77 -12.19 -2.82 -2.11
N ALA A 78 -11.04 -2.70 -2.80
CA ALA A 78 -10.53 -1.40 -3.19
C ALA A 78 -11.50 -0.65 -4.13
N ALA A 79 -12.09 -1.37 -5.09
CA ALA A 79 -13.11 -0.83 -5.99
C ALA A 79 -14.38 -0.41 -5.24
N TYR A 80 -14.83 -1.23 -4.29
CA TYR A 80 -16.01 -0.93 -3.47
C TYR A 80 -15.79 0.34 -2.63
N ILE A 81 -14.66 0.44 -1.91
CA ILE A 81 -14.32 1.63 -1.12
C ILE A 81 -14.28 2.87 -2.00
N HIS A 82 -13.65 2.77 -3.18
CA HIS A 82 -13.58 3.88 -4.13
C HIS A 82 -14.98 4.31 -4.60
N GLN A 83 -15.86 3.36 -4.90
CA GLN A 83 -17.23 3.64 -5.34
C GLN A 83 -18.06 4.31 -4.25
N GLN A 84 -17.93 3.87 -2.99
CA GLN A 84 -18.67 4.42 -1.85
C GLN A 84 -18.23 5.83 -1.48
N LEU A 85 -16.95 6.15 -1.66
CA LEU A 85 -16.39 7.43 -1.25
C LEU A 85 -16.09 8.38 -2.42
N ALA A 86 -16.42 8.03 -3.66
CA ALA A 86 -16.32 8.98 -4.78
C ALA A 86 -17.29 10.17 -4.59
N PRO A 87 -16.88 11.42 -4.91
CA PRO A 87 -15.61 11.83 -5.50
C PRO A 87 -14.52 12.23 -4.49
N ASP A 88 -14.68 11.93 -3.21
CA ASP A 88 -13.80 12.40 -2.13
C ASP A 88 -12.43 11.71 -2.15
N LEU A 89 -12.36 10.50 -2.74
CA LEU A 89 -11.14 9.73 -2.92
C LEU A 89 -10.71 9.66 -4.38
N LEU A 90 -9.41 9.76 -4.60
CA LEU A 90 -8.79 9.51 -5.91
C LEU A 90 -8.44 8.03 -6.07
N THR A 91 -7.91 7.41 -5.05
CA THR A 91 -7.54 5.98 -5.08
C THR A 91 -7.37 5.41 -3.68
N VAL A 92 -7.46 4.08 -3.60
CA VAL A 92 -7.21 3.29 -2.39
C VAL A 92 -6.28 2.15 -2.75
N VAL A 93 -5.25 1.93 -1.92
CA VAL A 93 -4.33 0.80 -2.06
C VAL A 93 -4.24 0.08 -0.72
N ILE A 94 -4.38 -1.23 -0.75
CA ILE A 94 -4.28 -2.08 0.43
C ILE A 94 -2.88 -2.68 0.45
N VAL A 95 -2.13 -2.41 1.52
CA VAL A 95 -0.73 -2.82 1.65
C VAL A 95 -0.58 -3.70 2.89
N PRO A 96 0.08 -4.88 2.80
CA PRO A 96 0.34 -5.71 3.97
C PRO A 96 1.20 -4.95 4.98
N ASN A 97 1.01 -5.22 6.27
CA ASN A 97 1.76 -4.56 7.33
C ASN A 97 3.17 -5.10 7.49
N GLN A 98 3.40 -6.36 7.10
CA GLN A 98 4.71 -6.98 7.21
C GLN A 98 5.59 -6.69 6.01
N SER A 99 6.84 -6.35 6.29
CA SER A 99 7.87 -6.14 5.28
C SER A 99 8.16 -7.43 4.52
N GLY A 100 8.11 -7.37 3.18
CA GLY A 100 8.36 -8.53 2.32
C GLY A 100 7.17 -9.48 2.16
N GLN A 101 6.05 -9.20 2.79
CA GLN A 101 4.81 -9.96 2.61
C GLN A 101 3.98 -9.41 1.45
N SER A 102 3.33 -10.32 0.76
CA SER A 102 2.30 -10.02 -0.23
C SER A 102 1.06 -10.86 0.09
N PHE A 103 -0.12 -10.33 -0.20
CA PHE A 103 -1.38 -11.06 0.00
C PHE A 103 -1.57 -12.18 -1.04
N GLY A 104 -0.71 -13.21 -0.96
CA GLY A 104 -0.77 -14.33 -1.90
C GLY A 104 -0.48 -13.95 -3.36
N SER A 105 -0.38 -14.96 -4.22
CA SER A 105 0.01 -14.79 -5.63
C SER A 105 -1.04 -14.10 -6.51
N LEU A 106 -2.30 -14.03 -6.06
CA LEU A 106 -3.40 -13.43 -6.82
C LEU A 106 -4.14 -12.33 -6.05
N PHE A 107 -3.58 -11.83 -4.97
CA PHE A 107 -4.27 -10.90 -4.08
C PHE A 107 -5.65 -11.44 -3.64
N GLN A 108 -5.70 -12.73 -3.37
CA GLN A 108 -6.88 -13.47 -2.98
C GLN A 108 -6.68 -14.15 -1.63
N ILE A 109 -7.70 -14.15 -0.81
CA ILE A 109 -7.76 -14.95 0.42
C ILE A 109 -8.99 -15.82 0.34
N ALA A 110 -8.81 -17.15 0.55
CA ALA A 110 -9.92 -18.09 0.65
C ALA A 110 -10.23 -18.38 2.12
N SER A 111 -11.51 -18.53 2.44
CA SER A 111 -11.95 -19.06 3.73
C SER A 111 -12.11 -20.59 3.66
N ALA A 112 -12.04 -21.26 4.81
CA ALA A 112 -12.36 -22.68 4.88
C ALA A 112 -13.89 -22.89 4.84
N ALA A 113 -14.32 -24.13 4.59
CA ALA A 113 -15.74 -24.48 4.47
C ALA A 113 -16.56 -24.24 5.78
N ASP A 114 -15.90 -24.00 6.89
CA ASP A 114 -16.49 -23.67 8.19
C ASP A 114 -16.14 -22.25 8.67
N GLU A 115 -15.51 -21.45 7.80
CA GLU A 115 -15.08 -20.09 8.09
C GLU A 115 -15.88 -19.06 7.30
N ILE A 116 -16.17 -17.92 7.93
CA ILE A 116 -16.77 -16.75 7.30
C ILE A 116 -15.89 -15.52 7.56
N PHE A 117 -15.80 -14.63 6.59
CA PHE A 117 -15.00 -13.41 6.70
C PHE A 117 -15.66 -12.37 7.59
N ILE A 118 -14.86 -11.72 8.42
CA ILE A 118 -15.23 -10.51 9.15
C ILE A 118 -14.08 -9.50 9.12
N SER A 119 -14.41 -8.22 9.19
CA SER A 119 -13.41 -7.16 9.27
C SER A 119 -13.01 -6.89 10.72
N GLY A 120 -11.70 -6.83 10.97
CA GLY A 120 -11.11 -6.30 12.20
C GLY A 120 -10.48 -4.92 12.00
N ALA A 121 -10.67 -4.29 10.83
CA ALA A 121 -10.06 -3.03 10.49
C ALA A 121 -10.53 -1.89 11.40
N THR A 122 -9.60 -1.03 11.77
CA THR A 122 -9.80 0.14 12.63
C THR A 122 -9.33 1.42 11.94
N VAL A 123 -9.70 2.57 12.49
CA VAL A 123 -9.30 3.88 11.96
C VAL A 123 -7.77 4.06 11.92
N SER A 124 -7.03 3.36 12.77
CA SER A 124 -5.57 3.36 12.78
C SER A 124 -4.96 2.66 11.55
N ASP A 125 -5.68 1.73 10.95
CA ASP A 125 -5.22 1.01 9.76
C ASP A 125 -5.39 1.82 8.46
N VAL A 126 -6.05 2.98 8.54
CA VAL A 126 -6.24 3.89 7.41
C VAL A 126 -5.20 5.01 7.44
N SER A 127 -4.37 5.09 6.41
CA SER A 127 -3.36 6.13 6.22
C SER A 127 -3.73 7.01 5.02
N ILE A 128 -3.87 8.32 5.26
CA ILE A 128 -4.11 9.27 4.16
C ILE A 128 -2.77 9.78 3.65
N ILE A 129 -2.58 9.69 2.35
CA ILE A 129 -1.37 10.09 1.65
C ILE A 129 -1.71 11.09 0.54
N THR A 130 -0.74 11.93 0.18
CA THR A 130 -0.95 12.98 -0.84
C THR A 130 -0.79 12.48 -2.26
N ALA A 131 0.02 11.44 -2.46
CA ALA A 131 0.24 10.80 -3.75
C ALA A 131 0.77 9.38 -3.55
N LEU A 132 0.54 8.50 -4.53
CA LEU A 132 1.13 7.17 -4.56
C LEU A 132 2.55 7.26 -5.11
N GLY A 133 3.55 7.12 -4.24
CA GLY A 133 4.94 6.90 -4.61
C GLY A 133 5.35 5.44 -4.39
N ALA A 134 6.47 5.01 -4.97
CA ALA A 134 6.98 3.64 -4.79
C ALA A 134 7.10 3.27 -3.30
N ASN A 135 7.59 4.18 -2.48
CA ASN A 135 7.77 3.99 -1.03
C ASN A 135 6.46 3.87 -0.25
N GLN A 136 5.33 4.28 -0.84
CA GLN A 136 4.03 4.20 -0.21
C GLN A 136 3.35 2.83 -0.37
N LEU A 137 3.86 2.02 -1.29
CA LEU A 137 3.36 0.68 -1.57
C LEU A 137 4.09 -0.40 -0.74
N GLU A 138 5.15 -0.01 -0.05
CA GLU A 138 5.87 -0.93 0.83
C GLU A 138 5.14 -1.12 2.16
N ALA A 139 5.30 -2.31 2.72
CA ALA A 139 4.77 -2.64 4.03
C ALA A 139 5.29 -1.67 5.10
N SER A 140 4.45 -1.31 6.04
CA SER A 140 4.68 -0.27 7.06
C SER A 140 5.65 -0.72 8.17
N GLY A 141 6.70 -1.47 7.84
CA GLY A 141 7.67 -1.99 8.81
C GLY A 141 9.06 -1.38 8.76
N THR A 142 9.41 -0.66 7.71
CA THR A 142 10.74 -0.04 7.62
C THR A 142 10.62 1.34 6.99
N VAL A 143 10.73 2.36 7.81
CA VAL A 143 11.05 3.69 7.30
C VAL A 143 12.49 3.61 6.80
N VAL A 144 12.69 3.26 5.54
CA VAL A 144 13.95 3.52 4.88
C VAL A 144 14.01 5.03 4.68
N THR A 145 14.56 5.72 5.65
CA THR A 145 14.98 7.10 5.48
C THR A 145 16.06 7.08 4.43
N SER A 146 15.67 7.32 3.17
CA SER A 146 16.63 7.60 2.10
C SER A 146 17.25 8.94 2.44
N THR A 147 18.32 8.90 3.24
CA THR A 147 19.20 10.03 3.43
C THR A 147 19.87 10.23 2.07
N SER A 148 19.35 11.15 1.28
CA SER A 148 20.05 11.66 0.11
C SER A 148 21.32 12.33 0.63
N THR A 149 22.40 11.57 0.68
CA THR A 149 23.73 12.11 0.92
C THR A 149 24.12 12.90 -0.33
N THR A 150 23.80 14.18 -0.33
CA THR A 150 24.38 15.12 -1.28
C THR A 150 25.87 15.15 -0.97
N THR A 151 26.63 14.37 -1.71
CA THR A 151 28.09 14.45 -1.67
C THR A 151 28.48 15.77 -2.29
N THR A 152 28.59 16.80 -1.48
CA THR A 152 29.29 18.03 -1.86
C THR A 152 30.76 17.67 -1.95
N ASN A 153 31.26 17.44 -3.14
CA ASN A 153 32.69 17.37 -3.42
C ASN A 153 33.27 18.74 -3.15
N THR A 154 33.69 19.00 -1.93
CA THR A 154 34.58 20.11 -1.59
C THR A 154 35.97 19.68 -2.01
N THR A 155 36.37 20.07 -3.23
CA THR A 155 37.75 20.01 -3.69
C THR A 155 38.56 20.96 -2.84
N THR A 156 39.20 20.46 -1.81
CA THR A 156 40.22 21.19 -1.05
C THR A 156 41.48 21.16 -1.90
N GLY A 157 41.68 22.24 -2.67
CA GLY A 157 42.92 22.45 -3.39
C GLY A 157 44.06 22.73 -2.39
N SER A 158 44.91 21.76 -2.15
CA SER A 158 46.23 22.00 -1.55
C SER A 158 47.12 22.74 -2.54
N ALA A 159 47.44 23.95 -2.20
CA ALA A 159 48.47 24.74 -2.88
C ALA A 159 49.83 24.09 -2.60
N VAL A 160 50.50 23.60 -3.65
CA VAL A 160 51.93 23.33 -3.63
C VAL A 160 52.60 24.38 -4.53
N SER A 161 53.40 25.20 -3.87
CA SER A 161 54.35 26.16 -4.43
C SER A 161 55.47 25.40 -5.13
N GLY A 162 55.79 25.80 -6.36
CA GLY A 162 56.97 25.23 -7.09
C GLY A 162 57.16 25.97 -8.43
N SER A 163 57.90 27.01 -8.38
CA SER A 163 58.97 27.58 -9.19
C SER A 163 59.16 27.18 -10.64
N THR A 164 59.12 28.21 -11.52
CA THR A 164 59.92 28.53 -12.68
C THR A 164 60.18 27.48 -13.80
N THR A 165 59.77 27.79 -15.04
CA THR A 165 60.72 28.19 -16.09
C THR A 165 60.00 28.55 -17.40
N SER A 166 60.45 29.60 -18.01
CA SER A 166 60.15 30.20 -19.28
C SER A 166 60.17 29.28 -20.52
N GLY A 167 59.30 29.52 -21.47
CA GLY A 167 59.38 28.93 -22.81
C GLY A 167 58.41 29.59 -23.76
N SER A 168 58.92 30.55 -24.51
CA SER A 168 58.33 31.30 -25.63
C SER A 168 57.98 30.43 -26.82
N GLY A 169 56.96 30.76 -27.57
CA GLY A 169 56.70 30.17 -28.88
C GLY A 169 55.31 30.53 -29.42
N SER A 170 55.17 31.58 -29.96
CA SER A 170 54.63 32.28 -31.13
C SER A 170 53.95 31.41 -32.22
N THR A 171 53.01 32.06 -32.81
CA THR A 171 52.54 32.11 -34.24
C THR A 171 51.26 31.31 -34.53
N SER A 172 50.20 32.02 -34.75
CA SER A 172 49.62 32.47 -36.08
C SER A 172 48.80 31.31 -36.73
N SER A 173 47.63 31.49 -37.09
CA SER A 173 46.92 32.23 -38.08
C SER A 173 45.73 31.44 -38.65
N SER A 174 44.67 32.18 -38.85
CA SER A 174 43.77 32.16 -40.00
C SER A 174 43.05 30.86 -40.42
N GLY A 175 41.81 30.96 -40.60
CA GLY A 175 41.01 31.34 -41.70
C GLY A 175 39.77 30.53 -41.84
N SER A 176 38.71 31.22 -42.00
CA SER A 176 37.79 31.32 -43.11
C SER A 176 36.74 30.25 -43.36
N SER A 177 35.55 30.71 -43.20
CA SER A 177 34.38 30.69 -44.10
C SER A 177 33.99 29.45 -44.89
N GLY A 178 32.73 29.21 -44.92
CA GLY A 178 32.05 28.38 -45.89
C GLY A 178 30.59 28.10 -45.57
N ALA A 179 29.78 28.94 -46.14
CA ALA A 179 28.34 28.85 -46.28
C ALA A 179 27.92 27.65 -47.19
N GLY A 180 26.70 27.30 -47.10
CA GLY A 180 26.05 26.78 -48.29
C GLY A 180 25.09 25.63 -48.07
N TYR A 181 23.86 25.95 -48.27
CA TYR A 181 22.64 25.20 -48.64
C TYR A 181 22.00 24.37 -47.56
#